data_c8bc1ade8c445d7faecffb5acc141174
#
_entry.id   c8bc1ade8c445d7faecffb5acc141174
#
_cell.length_a   1.000
_cell.length_b   1.000
_cell.length_c   1.000
_cell.angle_alpha   90.00
_cell.angle_beta   90.00
_cell.angle_gamma   90.00
#
_symmetry.space_group_name_H-M   'P 1'
#
loop_
_entity.id
_entity.type
_entity.pdbx_description
1 polymer ?
#
loop_
_entity_poly.entity_id
_entity_poly.type
_entity_poly.pdbx_seq_one_letter_code
_entity_poly.pdbx_strand_id
1 'polypeptide(L)' 'MQALATITTVFAFIAIAIHVYIWIIES' A
#
# COMPACT_ATOMS: atom_id res chain seq x y z
N MET A 1 16.59 11.66 -1.46
CA MET A 1 16.37 11.89 -0.04
C MET A 1 15.66 10.68 0.56
N GLN A 2 16.14 10.19 1.70
CA GLN A 2 15.62 8.98 2.32
C GLN A 2 14.15 9.12 2.75
N ALA A 3 13.75 10.32 3.17
CA ALA A 3 12.39 10.56 3.62
C ALA A 3 11.36 10.33 2.51
N LEU A 4 11.66 10.79 1.30
CA LEU A 4 10.75 10.60 0.17
C LEU A 4 10.63 9.13 -0.21
N ALA A 5 11.74 8.41 -0.20
CA ALA A 5 11.73 6.98 -0.50
C ALA A 5 10.90 6.22 0.53
N THR A 6 11.04 6.57 1.80
CA THR A 6 10.28 5.94 2.88
C THR A 6 8.77 6.18 2.72
N ILE A 7 8.39 7.43 2.47
CA ILE A 7 6.98 7.79 2.29
C ILE A 7 6.37 7.03 1.11
N THR A 8 7.08 6.99 0.00
CA THR A 8 6.61 6.29 -1.20
C THR A 8 6.41 4.80 -0.92
N THR A 9 7.37 4.19 -0.23
CA THR A 9 7.31 2.76 0.12
C THR A 9 6.11 2.46 1.02
N VAL A 10 5.92 3.27 2.07
CA VAL A 10 4.79 3.09 2.98
C VAL A 10 3.47 3.24 2.24
N PHE A 11 3.38 4.24 1.38
CA PHE A 11 2.17 4.48 0.60
C PHE A 11 1.86 3.27 -0.31
N ALA A 12 2.87 2.72 -0.94
CA ALA A 12 2.71 1.55 -1.80
C ALA A 12 2.21 0.34 -1.02
N PHE A 13 2.76 0.10 0.16
CA PHE A 13 2.31 -1.01 1.01
C PHE A 13 0.84 -0.86 1.41
N ILE A 14 0.43 0.34 1.76
CA ILE A 14 -0.96 0.60 2.13
C ILE A 14 -1.89 0.33 0.95
N ALA A 15 -1.49 0.78 -0.25
CA ALA A 15 -2.29 0.56 -1.44
C ALA A 15 -2.46 -0.93 -1.75
N ILE A 16 -1.37 -1.70 -1.63
CA ILE A 16 -1.41 -3.15 -1.85
C ILE A 16 -2.33 -3.81 -0.82
N ALA A 17 -2.22 -3.42 0.44
CA ALA A 17 -3.05 -3.98 1.50
C ALA A 17 -4.54 -3.75 1.24
N ILE A 18 -4.89 -2.55 0.80
CA ILE A 18 -6.28 -2.21 0.48
C ILE A 18 -6.78 -3.05 -0.70
N HIS A 19 -5.96 -3.20 -1.74
CA HIS A 19 -6.35 -3.99 -2.90
C HIS A 19 -6.56 -5.46 -2.54
N VAL A 20 -5.66 -6.02 -1.75
CA VAL A 20 -5.79 -7.42 -1.30
C VAL A 20 -7.04 -7.58 -0.43
N TYR A 21 -7.29 -6.63 0.44
CA TYR A 21 -8.48 -6.66 1.29
C TYR A 21 -9.76 -6.72 0.45
N ILE A 22 -9.87 -5.84 -0.54
CA ILE A 22 -11.05 -5.82 -1.41
C ILE A 22 -11.19 -7.14 -2.17
N TRP A 23 -10.09 -7.67 -2.67
CA TRP A 23 -10.10 -8.92 -3.41
C TRP A 23 -10.59 -10.11 -2.57
N ILE A 24 -10.23 -10.13 -1.29
CA ILE A 24 -10.60 -11.24 -0.40
C ILE A 24 -12.01 -11.05 0.14
N ILE A 25 -12.36 -9.84 0.54
CA ILE A 25 -13.63 -9.58 1.24
C ILE A 25 -14.76 -9.28 0.27
N GLU A 26 -14.50 -8.51 -0.78
CA GLU A 26 -15.55 -8.04 -1.68
C GLU A 26 -15.45 -8.56 -3.10
N SER A 27 -14.58 -9.49 -3.36
CA SER A 27 -14.44 -10.04 -4.72
C SER A 27 -15.71 -10.79 -5.15
#